data_1dd185ad8e1fc0413a2ea3d7b59fdbb8
#
_entry.id   1dd185ad8e1fc0413a2ea3d7b59fdbb8
#
_cell.length_a   1.000
_cell.length_b   1.000
_cell.length_c   1.000
_cell.angle_alpha   90.00
_cell.angle_beta   90.00
_cell.angle_gamma   90.00
#
_symmetry.space_group_name_H-M   'P 1'
#
loop_
_entity.id
_entity.type
_entity.pdbx_description
1 polymer ?
#
loop_
_entity_poly.entity_id
_entity_poly.type
_entity_poly.pdbx_seq_one_letter_code
_entity_poly.pdbx_strand_id
1 'polypeptide(L)'
;NQADFNVVMYENGLLKSAKREKNWGNRKIAKCYKYFLQRLDQDIEESGDAVKTLLEIKSKVSKAVLVKIEVGSHAEAYTLFESLNNRGTPLTAIDLMKNLILARAERSGMTCDDCFEDWQTLLGYLTDDYSTQERFFRQYYNAFKNRLNEPFRTDGQRKKDPLGYIATRSNLLSIFEELISRDLSGFMSDILVCGEI
;
A
#
# COMPACT_ATOMS: atom_id res chain seq x y z
N ASN A 1 -3.66 7.11 -5.52
CA ASN A 1 -4.30 6.69 -6.76
C ASN A 1 -4.64 7.91 -7.62
N GLN A 2 -3.93 8.06 -8.75
CA GLN A 2 -4.07 9.23 -9.64
C GLN A 2 -5.47 9.31 -10.25
N ALA A 3 -6.06 8.17 -10.61
CA ALA A 3 -7.41 8.13 -11.20
C ALA A 3 -8.47 8.70 -10.24
N ASP A 4 -8.40 8.33 -8.98
CA ASP A 4 -9.32 8.84 -7.95
C ASP A 4 -9.13 10.32 -7.68
N PHE A 5 -7.86 10.79 -7.66
CA PHE A 5 -7.55 12.20 -7.52
C PHE A 5 -8.09 13.02 -8.70
N ASN A 6 -7.97 12.50 -9.92
CA ASN A 6 -8.52 13.16 -11.12
C ASN A 6 -10.04 13.33 -11.04
N VAL A 7 -10.76 12.40 -10.40
CA VAL A 7 -12.21 12.56 -10.18
C VAL A 7 -12.50 13.74 -9.27
N VAL A 8 -11.76 13.91 -8.17
CA VAL A 8 -11.91 15.07 -7.28
C VAL A 8 -11.61 16.37 -8.03
N MET A 9 -10.55 16.38 -8.84
CA MET A 9 -10.20 17.56 -9.64
C MET A 9 -11.29 17.91 -10.68
N TYR A 10 -11.91 16.90 -11.29
CA TYR A 10 -13.04 17.07 -12.19
C TYR A 10 -14.29 17.62 -11.46
N GLU A 11 -14.62 17.07 -10.30
CA GLU A 11 -15.76 17.53 -9.48
C GLU A 11 -15.60 18.99 -9.02
N ASN A 12 -14.38 19.47 -8.91
CA ASN A 12 -14.05 20.87 -8.61
C ASN A 12 -13.85 21.75 -9.84
N GLY A 13 -14.14 21.26 -11.03
CA GLY A 13 -14.00 22.04 -12.29
C GLY A 13 -12.57 22.30 -12.75
N LEU A 14 -11.59 21.61 -12.16
CA LEU A 14 -10.16 21.77 -12.47
C LEU A 14 -9.70 20.86 -13.63
N LEU A 15 -10.50 19.86 -13.99
CA LEU A 15 -10.31 19.00 -15.15
C LEU A 15 -11.57 18.96 -16.01
N LYS A 16 -11.39 18.79 -17.32
CA LYS A 16 -12.51 18.72 -18.29
C LYS A 16 -13.25 17.38 -18.25
N SER A 17 -12.56 16.31 -17.84
CA SER A 17 -13.15 14.97 -17.74
C SER A 17 -12.35 14.12 -16.75
N ALA A 18 -13.03 13.18 -16.11
CA ALA A 18 -12.40 12.10 -15.36
C ALA A 18 -13.31 10.88 -15.38
N LYS A 19 -12.73 9.69 -15.43
CA LYS A 19 -13.46 8.42 -15.34
C LYS A 19 -13.66 8.07 -13.86
N ARG A 20 -14.90 7.95 -13.43
CA ARG A 20 -15.23 7.42 -12.10
C ARG A 20 -15.09 5.91 -12.10
N GLU A 21 -14.29 5.40 -11.20
CA GLU A 21 -14.18 3.97 -10.95
C GLU A 21 -15.43 3.43 -10.24
N LYS A 22 -15.65 2.11 -10.41
CA LYS A 22 -16.72 1.41 -9.72
C LYS A 22 -16.57 1.61 -8.20
N ASN A 23 -17.69 1.85 -7.52
CA ASN A 23 -17.73 2.12 -6.07
C ASN A 23 -16.96 3.38 -5.62
N TRP A 24 -16.89 4.42 -6.45
CA TRP A 24 -16.23 5.69 -6.15
C TRP A 24 -16.48 6.20 -4.73
N GLY A 25 -17.72 6.21 -4.26
CA GLY A 25 -18.08 6.69 -2.93
C GLY A 25 -17.45 5.93 -1.75
N ASN A 26 -16.96 4.72 -1.98
CA ASN A 26 -16.32 3.88 -0.96
C ASN A 26 -14.79 3.98 -0.96
N ARG A 27 -14.21 4.62 -1.96
CA ARG A 27 -12.76 4.76 -2.10
C ARG A 27 -12.20 5.76 -1.09
N LYS A 28 -10.96 5.55 -0.64
CA LYS A 28 -10.33 6.35 0.42
C LYS A 28 -10.27 7.84 0.08
N ILE A 29 -9.93 8.19 -1.18
CA ILE A 29 -9.87 9.60 -1.61
C ILE A 29 -11.26 10.24 -1.62
N ALA A 30 -12.28 9.53 -2.09
CA ALA A 30 -13.66 10.04 -2.06
C ALA A 30 -14.16 10.26 -0.62
N LYS A 31 -13.86 9.34 0.29
CA LYS A 31 -14.20 9.49 1.71
C LYS A 31 -13.47 10.67 2.36
N CYS A 32 -12.19 10.82 2.06
CA CYS A 32 -11.36 11.94 2.52
C CYS A 32 -11.92 13.28 2.00
N TYR A 33 -12.23 13.35 0.71
CA TYR A 33 -12.81 14.54 0.10
C TYR A 33 -14.15 14.92 0.75
N LYS A 34 -15.07 13.96 0.93
CA LYS A 34 -16.34 14.19 1.63
C LYS A 34 -16.14 14.65 3.08
N TYR A 35 -15.21 14.04 3.79
CA TYR A 35 -14.88 14.44 5.15
C TYR A 35 -14.46 15.91 5.24
N PHE A 36 -13.56 16.34 4.36
CA PHE A 36 -13.11 17.73 4.36
C PHE A 36 -14.21 18.72 3.94
N LEU A 37 -15.07 18.36 3.00
CA LEU A 37 -16.24 19.20 2.67
C LEU A 37 -17.16 19.37 3.87
N GLN A 38 -17.54 18.27 4.53
CA GLN A 38 -18.40 18.32 5.72
C GLN A 38 -17.75 19.12 6.85
N ARG A 39 -16.45 18.99 7.04
CA ARG A 39 -15.72 19.75 8.06
C ARG A 39 -15.71 21.26 7.75
N LEU A 40 -15.53 21.61 6.48
CA LEU A 40 -15.62 23.01 6.03
C LEU A 40 -17.02 23.61 6.27
N ASP A 41 -18.05 22.86 5.93
CA ASP A 41 -19.44 23.29 6.15
C ASP A 41 -19.70 23.53 7.65
N GLN A 42 -19.26 22.62 8.53
CA GLN A 42 -19.35 22.79 9.98
C GLN A 42 -18.61 24.03 10.49
N ASP A 43 -17.35 24.22 10.07
CA ASP A 43 -16.56 25.39 10.48
C ASP A 43 -17.20 26.71 10.00
N ILE A 44 -17.86 26.73 8.84
CA ILE A 44 -18.59 27.87 8.31
C ILE A 44 -19.87 28.12 9.14
N GLU A 45 -20.63 27.08 9.46
CA GLU A 45 -21.82 27.18 10.28
C GLU A 45 -21.53 27.70 11.70
N GLU A 46 -20.44 27.16 12.31
CA GLU A 46 -20.01 27.59 13.66
C GLU A 46 -19.54 29.06 13.68
N SER A 47 -18.88 29.52 12.63
CA SER A 47 -18.37 30.89 12.55
C SER A 47 -19.42 31.93 12.14
N GLY A 48 -20.46 31.50 11.42
CA GLY A 48 -21.48 32.38 10.81
C GLY A 48 -20.93 33.27 9.66
N ASP A 49 -19.65 33.15 9.28
CA ASP A 49 -19.02 33.94 8.23
C ASP A 49 -18.14 33.05 7.34
N ALA A 50 -18.71 32.63 6.22
CA ALA A 50 -18.05 31.74 5.28
C ALA A 50 -16.77 32.34 4.69
N VAL A 51 -16.78 33.63 4.35
CA VAL A 51 -15.62 34.29 3.73
C VAL A 51 -14.46 34.37 4.70
N LYS A 52 -14.73 34.75 5.94
CA LYS A 52 -13.70 34.82 6.99
C LYS A 52 -13.10 33.44 7.24
N THR A 53 -13.93 32.41 7.42
CA THR A 53 -13.49 31.03 7.64
C THR A 53 -12.59 30.51 6.52
N LEU A 54 -13.00 30.71 5.26
CA LEU A 54 -12.20 30.27 4.11
C LEU A 54 -10.88 31.03 4.00
N LEU A 55 -10.85 32.33 4.29
CA LEU A 55 -9.64 33.13 4.29
C LEU A 55 -8.67 32.71 5.40
N GLU A 56 -9.18 32.39 6.59
CA GLU A 56 -8.37 31.84 7.69
C GLU A 56 -7.76 30.50 7.34
N ILE A 57 -8.54 29.56 6.77
CA ILE A 57 -8.03 28.25 6.32
C ILE A 57 -6.97 28.43 5.24
N LYS A 58 -7.24 29.27 4.22
CA LYS A 58 -6.27 29.62 3.18
C LYS A 58 -4.97 30.15 3.77
N SER A 59 -5.07 31.06 4.74
CA SER A 59 -3.89 31.63 5.43
C SER A 59 -3.10 30.54 6.17
N LYS A 60 -3.76 29.62 6.87
CA LYS A 60 -3.10 28.51 7.56
C LYS A 60 -2.37 27.59 6.56
N VAL A 61 -3.05 27.21 5.47
CA VAL A 61 -2.46 26.37 4.42
C VAL A 61 -1.27 27.06 3.76
N SER A 62 -1.38 28.36 3.45
CA SER A 62 -0.29 29.15 2.82
C SER A 62 0.93 29.32 3.73
N LYS A 63 0.77 29.19 5.03
CA LYS A 63 1.87 29.21 6.02
C LYS A 63 2.46 27.84 6.31
N ALA A 64 1.86 26.77 5.80
CA ALA A 64 2.37 25.42 5.98
C ALA A 64 3.72 25.28 5.27
N VAL A 65 4.70 24.74 6.00
CA VAL A 65 6.02 24.42 5.44
C VAL A 65 5.95 22.98 4.90
N LEU A 66 6.17 22.83 3.61
CA LEU A 66 6.24 21.55 2.93
C LEU A 66 7.68 21.25 2.56
N VAL A 67 8.13 20.04 2.88
CA VAL A 67 9.46 19.57 2.49
C VAL A 67 9.28 18.54 1.37
N LYS A 68 9.82 18.84 0.19
CA LYS A 68 9.94 17.87 -0.91
C LYS A 68 11.32 17.22 -0.85
N ILE A 69 11.36 15.90 -0.76
CA ILE A 69 12.61 15.14 -0.78
C ILE A 69 12.64 14.35 -2.08
N GLU A 70 13.67 14.57 -2.87
CA GLU A 70 13.95 13.81 -4.09
C GLU A 70 15.09 12.84 -3.80
N VAL A 71 14.94 11.60 -4.21
CA VAL A 71 15.92 10.53 -4.02
C VAL A 71 16.29 9.92 -5.37
N GLY A 72 17.53 9.45 -5.48
CA GLY A 72 18.09 8.96 -6.73
C GLY A 72 17.67 7.54 -7.10
N SER A 73 17.18 6.75 -6.14
CA SER A 73 16.79 5.36 -6.35
C SER A 73 15.57 4.97 -5.53
N HIS A 74 14.88 3.92 -5.98
CA HIS A 74 13.75 3.34 -5.24
C HIS A 74 14.18 2.77 -3.87
N ALA A 75 15.38 2.21 -3.76
CA ALA A 75 15.93 1.69 -2.51
C ALA A 75 16.15 2.79 -1.47
N GLU A 76 16.67 3.96 -1.90
CA GLU A 76 16.81 5.14 -1.02
C GLU A 76 15.46 5.72 -0.63
N ALA A 77 14.50 5.80 -1.58
CA ALA A 77 13.14 6.22 -1.30
C ALA A 77 12.50 5.35 -0.23
N TYR A 78 12.72 4.04 -0.32
CA TYR A 78 12.23 3.08 0.65
C TYR A 78 12.81 3.31 2.05
N THR A 79 14.13 3.36 2.18
CA THR A 79 14.84 3.56 3.46
C THR A 79 14.39 4.88 4.13
N LEU A 80 14.27 5.94 3.32
CA LEU A 80 13.80 7.22 3.82
C LEU A 80 12.34 7.16 4.30
N PHE A 81 11.46 6.55 3.48
CA PHE A 81 10.05 6.41 3.82
C PHE A 81 9.84 5.61 5.10
N GLU A 82 10.56 4.51 5.28
CA GLU A 82 10.52 3.69 6.49
C GLU A 82 10.98 4.48 7.73
N SER A 83 12.09 5.20 7.61
CA SER A 83 12.63 6.01 8.72
C SER A 83 11.71 7.18 9.12
N LEU A 84 11.03 7.81 8.17
CA LEU A 84 10.09 8.89 8.44
C LEU A 84 8.77 8.38 9.04
N ASN A 85 8.28 7.24 8.58
CA ASN A 85 7.01 6.67 9.06
C ASN A 85 7.10 6.00 10.43
N ASN A 86 8.30 5.64 10.90
CA ASN A 86 8.49 5.12 12.26
C ASN A 86 8.05 6.11 13.37
N ARG A 87 7.77 7.37 13.02
CA ARG A 87 7.30 8.41 13.96
C ARG A 87 5.81 8.72 13.86
N GLY A 88 5.06 8.02 13.00
CA GLY A 88 3.65 8.28 12.72
C GLY A 88 2.79 7.02 12.78
N THR A 89 1.84 6.89 11.85
CA THR A 89 1.03 5.67 11.70
C THR A 89 1.94 4.52 11.24
N PRO A 90 2.01 3.41 11.98
CA PRO A 90 2.85 2.29 11.60
C PRO A 90 2.44 1.76 10.22
N LEU A 91 3.44 1.39 9.43
CA LEU A 91 3.23 0.73 8.15
C LEU A 91 2.48 -0.59 8.35
N THR A 92 1.58 -0.88 7.43
CA THR A 92 0.90 -2.17 7.42
C THR A 92 1.86 -3.29 6.97
N ALA A 93 1.56 -4.54 7.32
CA ALA A 93 2.36 -5.67 6.84
C ALA A 93 2.40 -5.72 5.30
N ILE A 94 1.34 -5.28 4.63
CA ILE A 94 1.26 -5.21 3.16
C ILE A 94 2.21 -4.14 2.60
N ASP A 95 2.30 -2.98 3.25
CA ASP A 95 3.26 -1.94 2.87
C ASP A 95 4.70 -2.42 3.07
N LEU A 96 4.97 -3.11 4.17
CA LEU A 96 6.30 -3.66 4.46
C LEU A 96 6.69 -4.75 3.46
N MET A 97 5.76 -5.63 3.06
CA MET A 97 6.00 -6.63 2.01
C MET A 97 6.31 -5.98 0.67
N LYS A 98 5.53 -4.98 0.25
CA LYS A 98 5.81 -4.22 -0.97
C LYS A 98 7.24 -3.66 -0.96
N ASN A 99 7.57 -3.04 0.13
CA ASN A 99 8.86 -2.41 0.30
C ASN A 99 10.02 -3.43 0.23
N LEU A 100 9.83 -4.59 0.82
CA LEU A 100 10.78 -5.69 0.77
C LEU A 100 10.98 -6.22 -0.66
N ILE A 101 9.88 -6.36 -1.43
CA ILE A 101 9.91 -6.75 -2.84
C ILE A 101 10.77 -5.76 -3.64
N LEU A 102 10.47 -4.47 -3.52
CA LEU A 102 11.20 -3.42 -4.25
C LEU A 102 12.69 -3.36 -3.86
N ALA A 103 13.01 -3.49 -2.57
CA ALA A 103 14.39 -3.50 -2.10
C ALA A 103 15.20 -4.70 -2.61
N ARG A 104 14.56 -5.79 -3.00
CA ARG A 104 15.20 -7.01 -3.48
C ARG A 104 15.16 -7.18 -4.99
N ALA A 105 14.35 -6.42 -5.70
CA ALA A 105 14.14 -6.54 -7.14
C ALA A 105 15.48 -6.59 -7.90
N GLU A 106 16.32 -5.59 -7.73
CA GLU A 106 17.61 -5.49 -8.43
C GLU A 106 18.54 -6.67 -8.14
N ARG A 107 18.53 -7.19 -6.89
CA ARG A 107 19.34 -8.35 -6.51
C ARG A 107 18.82 -9.66 -7.08
N SER A 108 17.56 -9.69 -7.46
CA SER A 108 16.87 -10.85 -8.04
C SER A 108 16.82 -10.81 -9.56
N GLY A 109 17.47 -9.83 -10.19
CA GLY A 109 17.48 -9.66 -11.65
C GLY A 109 16.15 -9.12 -12.22
N MET A 110 15.29 -8.56 -11.38
CA MET A 110 14.05 -7.89 -11.76
C MET A 110 14.23 -6.38 -11.69
N THR A 111 13.46 -5.62 -12.47
CA THR A 111 13.44 -4.16 -12.29
C THR A 111 12.48 -3.77 -11.16
N CYS A 112 12.77 -2.66 -10.48
CA CYS A 112 11.85 -2.13 -9.46
C CYS A 112 10.50 -1.75 -10.07
N ASP A 113 10.50 -1.27 -11.30
CA ASP A 113 9.28 -0.83 -11.99
C ASP A 113 8.39 -2.03 -12.32
N ASP A 114 8.93 -3.12 -12.87
CA ASP A 114 8.18 -4.35 -13.13
C ASP A 114 7.60 -4.93 -11.83
N CYS A 115 8.40 -5.02 -10.77
CA CYS A 115 7.92 -5.48 -9.47
C CYS A 115 6.82 -4.59 -8.88
N PHE A 116 6.90 -3.28 -9.12
CA PHE A 116 5.88 -2.35 -8.66
C PHE A 116 4.58 -2.49 -9.47
N GLU A 117 4.66 -2.66 -10.79
CA GLU A 117 3.50 -2.90 -11.65
C GLU A 117 2.80 -4.22 -11.29
N ASP A 118 3.56 -5.29 -11.10
CA ASP A 118 3.05 -6.58 -10.65
C ASP A 118 2.35 -6.47 -9.29
N TRP A 119 2.94 -5.74 -8.35
CA TRP A 119 2.32 -5.49 -7.05
C TRP A 119 1.03 -4.68 -7.17
N GLN A 120 0.99 -3.67 -8.03
CA GLN A 120 -0.23 -2.89 -8.27
C GLN A 120 -1.32 -3.73 -8.92
N THR A 121 -0.96 -4.61 -9.84
CA THR A 121 -1.86 -5.56 -10.49
C THR A 121 -2.47 -6.51 -9.44
N LEU A 122 -1.65 -7.11 -8.59
CA LEU A 122 -2.11 -7.96 -7.48
C LEU A 122 -3.10 -7.22 -6.58
N LEU A 123 -2.76 -6.01 -6.13
CA LEU A 123 -3.66 -5.24 -5.28
C LEU A 123 -4.96 -4.83 -6.00
N GLY A 124 -4.90 -4.67 -7.32
CA GLY A 124 -6.08 -4.43 -8.16
C GLY A 124 -7.08 -5.59 -8.11
N TYR A 125 -6.61 -6.83 -8.05
CA TYR A 125 -7.46 -8.00 -7.86
C TYR A 125 -8.06 -8.08 -6.45
N LEU A 126 -7.32 -7.61 -5.42
CA LEU A 126 -7.66 -7.79 -4.00
C LEU A 126 -8.52 -6.69 -3.39
N THR A 127 -8.83 -5.62 -4.09
CA THR A 127 -9.51 -4.43 -3.57
C THR A 127 -8.62 -3.51 -2.69
N ASP A 128 -9.11 -2.30 -2.38
CA ASP A 128 -8.40 -1.31 -1.55
C ASP A 128 -8.54 -1.55 -0.03
N ASP A 129 -9.16 -2.66 0.39
CA ASP A 129 -9.36 -2.97 1.80
C ASP A 129 -8.18 -3.76 2.36
N TYR A 130 -7.46 -3.15 3.30
CA TYR A 130 -6.33 -3.78 3.98
C TYR A 130 -6.67 -5.13 4.63
N SER A 131 -7.84 -5.25 5.23
CA SER A 131 -8.27 -6.50 5.90
C SER A 131 -8.43 -7.64 4.90
N THR A 132 -8.94 -7.34 3.71
CA THR A 132 -9.07 -8.29 2.60
C THR A 132 -7.70 -8.68 2.05
N GLN A 133 -6.82 -7.72 1.85
CA GLN A 133 -5.45 -7.96 1.41
C GLN A 133 -4.70 -8.85 2.39
N GLU A 134 -4.70 -8.50 3.69
CA GLU A 134 -4.05 -9.29 4.75
C GLU A 134 -4.61 -10.73 4.80
N ARG A 135 -5.94 -10.87 4.68
CA ARG A 135 -6.60 -12.18 4.67
C ARG A 135 -6.15 -13.02 3.48
N PHE A 136 -6.05 -12.43 2.29
CA PHE A 136 -5.55 -13.11 1.10
C PHE A 136 -4.14 -13.67 1.33
N PHE A 137 -3.19 -12.86 1.78
CA PHE A 137 -1.82 -13.33 2.02
C PHE A 137 -1.75 -14.44 3.05
N ARG A 138 -2.54 -14.36 4.13
CA ARG A 138 -2.61 -15.44 5.11
C ARG A 138 -3.20 -16.72 4.53
N GLN A 139 -4.26 -16.63 3.75
CA GLN A 139 -4.90 -17.79 3.11
C GLN A 139 -4.01 -18.40 2.05
N TYR A 140 -3.36 -17.60 1.22
CA TYR A 140 -2.38 -18.06 0.25
C TYR A 140 -1.30 -18.92 0.92
N TYR A 141 -0.65 -18.39 1.93
CA TYR A 141 0.38 -19.14 2.63
C TYR A 141 -0.18 -20.44 3.27
N ASN A 142 -1.29 -20.36 3.98
CA ASN A 142 -1.87 -21.52 4.67
C ASN A 142 -2.34 -22.61 3.71
N ALA A 143 -2.82 -22.25 2.52
CA ALA A 143 -3.22 -23.21 1.49
C ALA A 143 -2.01 -23.90 0.84
N PHE A 144 -0.95 -23.15 0.58
CA PHE A 144 0.20 -23.63 -0.20
C PHE A 144 1.47 -23.89 0.62
N LYS A 145 1.43 -23.78 1.95
CA LYS A 145 2.61 -23.88 2.83
C LYS A 145 3.45 -25.15 2.62
N ASN A 146 2.83 -26.29 2.29
CA ASN A 146 3.57 -27.52 2.03
C ASN A 146 4.44 -27.39 0.78
N ARG A 147 3.89 -26.85 -0.31
CA ARG A 147 4.60 -26.57 -1.55
C ARG A 147 5.67 -25.49 -1.35
N LEU A 148 5.32 -24.41 -0.69
CA LEU A 148 6.22 -23.29 -0.43
C LEU A 148 7.41 -23.67 0.48
N ASN A 149 7.27 -24.74 1.28
CA ASN A 149 8.30 -25.24 2.19
C ASN A 149 9.07 -26.46 1.66
N GLU A 150 8.70 -27.02 0.50
CA GLU A 150 9.39 -28.17 -0.07
C GLU A 150 10.92 -28.01 -0.22
N PRO A 151 11.43 -26.84 -0.68
CA PRO A 151 12.87 -26.63 -0.80
C PRO A 151 13.67 -26.76 0.51
N PHE A 152 13.00 -26.83 1.67
CA PHE A 152 13.62 -26.90 3.00
C PHE A 152 13.66 -28.28 3.61
N ARG A 153 13.14 -29.28 2.91
CA ARG A 153 13.12 -30.67 3.38
C ARG A 153 14.39 -31.45 3.07
N THR A 154 15.56 -30.81 2.95
CA THR A 154 16.82 -31.54 2.84
C THR A 154 17.32 -31.93 4.22
N ASP A 155 17.34 -33.24 4.43
CA ASP A 155 18.16 -34.01 5.37
C ASP A 155 18.08 -33.67 6.87
N GLY A 156 17.12 -34.30 7.55
CA GLY A 156 17.29 -34.75 8.95
C GLY A 156 17.45 -33.70 10.04
N GLN A 157 17.76 -32.45 9.71
CA GLN A 157 17.83 -31.35 10.65
C GLN A 157 16.58 -30.49 10.58
N ARG A 158 15.66 -30.73 11.52
CA ARG A 158 14.57 -29.79 11.85
C ARG A 158 15.19 -28.48 12.40
N LYS A 159 15.77 -27.65 11.54
CA LYS A 159 15.86 -26.23 11.90
C LYS A 159 14.43 -25.78 12.20
N LYS A 160 14.26 -25.04 13.29
CA LYS A 160 12.98 -24.37 13.59
C LYS A 160 12.62 -23.53 12.37
N ASP A 161 11.79 -24.13 11.51
CA ASP A 161 11.42 -23.53 10.25
C ASP A 161 10.34 -22.51 10.57
N PRO A 162 10.59 -21.19 10.41
CA PRO A 162 9.58 -20.18 10.61
C PRO A 162 8.37 -20.38 9.71
N LEU A 163 8.52 -21.20 8.66
CA LEU A 163 7.49 -21.50 7.69
C LEU A 163 6.62 -22.71 8.06
N GLY A 164 6.92 -23.44 9.12
CA GLY A 164 6.10 -24.56 9.62
C GLY A 164 4.80 -24.15 10.30
N TYR A 165 4.62 -22.85 10.57
CA TYR A 165 3.49 -22.34 11.32
C TYR A 165 2.30 -21.92 10.44
N ILE A 166 1.12 -21.85 11.04
CA ILE A 166 -0.04 -21.20 10.43
C ILE A 166 0.24 -19.70 10.35
N ALA A 167 -0.01 -19.09 9.19
CA ALA A 167 0.11 -17.64 9.04
C ALA A 167 -0.97 -16.92 9.87
N THR A 168 -0.51 -16.02 10.70
CA THR A 168 -1.30 -15.13 11.55
C THR A 168 -0.90 -13.68 11.26
N ARG A 169 -1.62 -12.71 11.82
CA ARG A 169 -1.24 -11.29 11.68
C ARG A 169 0.16 -10.99 12.21
N SER A 170 0.56 -11.65 13.29
CA SER A 170 1.82 -11.36 13.97
C SER A 170 3.06 -11.94 13.27
N ASN A 171 2.92 -13.01 12.49
CA ASN A 171 4.04 -13.66 11.81
C ASN A 171 4.02 -13.50 10.29
N LEU A 172 3.00 -12.84 9.75
CA LEU A 172 2.79 -12.71 8.30
C LEU A 172 4.03 -12.12 7.61
N LEU A 173 4.52 -11.00 8.13
CA LEU A 173 5.68 -10.31 7.55
C LEU A 173 6.92 -11.22 7.52
N SER A 174 7.23 -11.89 8.63
CA SER A 174 8.40 -12.77 8.71
C SER A 174 8.33 -13.96 7.74
N ILE A 175 7.13 -14.51 7.53
CA ILE A 175 6.91 -15.57 6.55
C ILE A 175 7.20 -15.06 5.14
N PHE A 176 6.62 -13.93 4.76
CA PHE A 176 6.81 -13.37 3.41
C PHE A 176 8.21 -12.82 3.19
N GLU A 177 8.85 -12.29 4.21
CA GLU A 177 10.26 -11.91 4.17
C GLU A 177 11.15 -13.10 3.78
N GLU A 178 10.89 -14.25 4.34
CA GLU A 178 11.61 -15.47 4.00
C GLU A 178 11.30 -15.94 2.58
N LEU A 179 10.03 -16.01 2.16
CA LEU A 179 9.64 -16.41 0.81
C LEU A 179 10.26 -15.50 -0.27
N ILE A 180 10.12 -14.19 -0.10
CA ILE A 180 10.68 -13.18 -1.00
C ILE A 180 12.21 -13.26 -1.05
N SER A 181 12.85 -13.60 0.08
CA SER A 181 14.31 -13.72 0.15
C SER A 181 14.87 -14.89 -0.63
N ARG A 182 14.08 -15.92 -0.82
CA ARG A 182 14.47 -17.17 -1.48
C ARG A 182 14.37 -17.07 -2.99
N ASP A 183 13.20 -16.69 -3.45
CA ASP A 183 12.88 -16.59 -4.88
C ASP A 183 11.81 -15.52 -5.10
N LEU A 184 12.26 -14.29 -5.32
CA LEU A 184 11.35 -13.19 -5.58
C LEU A 184 10.56 -13.38 -6.87
N SER A 185 11.22 -13.82 -7.95
CA SER A 185 10.58 -13.97 -9.27
C SER A 185 9.51 -15.05 -9.25
N GLY A 186 9.82 -16.22 -8.70
CA GLY A 186 8.86 -17.32 -8.53
C GLY A 186 7.72 -16.93 -7.60
N PHE A 187 8.01 -16.22 -6.52
CA PHE A 187 6.99 -15.71 -5.60
C PHE A 187 6.04 -14.73 -6.30
N MET A 188 6.55 -13.74 -7.04
CA MET A 188 5.72 -12.75 -7.73
C MET A 188 4.82 -13.41 -8.78
N SER A 189 5.37 -14.31 -9.59
CA SER A 189 4.60 -15.05 -10.60
C SER A 189 3.49 -15.90 -9.98
N ASP A 190 3.78 -16.61 -8.90
CA ASP A 190 2.81 -17.51 -8.24
C ASP A 190 1.68 -16.72 -7.55
N ILE A 191 2.01 -15.64 -6.86
CA ILE A 191 1.02 -14.86 -6.11
C ILE A 191 0.10 -14.05 -7.03
N LEU A 192 0.58 -13.62 -8.19
CA LEU A 192 -0.24 -12.95 -9.21
C LEU A 192 -1.32 -13.89 -9.74
N VAL A 193 -0.93 -15.10 -10.12
CA VAL A 193 -1.88 -16.14 -10.59
C VAL A 193 -2.93 -16.44 -9.51
N CYS A 194 -2.52 -16.53 -8.25
CA CYS A 194 -3.46 -16.77 -7.14
C CYS A 194 -4.37 -15.57 -6.83
N GLY A 195 -3.96 -14.36 -7.16
CA GLY A 195 -4.76 -13.15 -6.96
C GLY A 195 -5.83 -12.94 -8.03
N GLU A 196 -5.62 -13.49 -9.24
CA GLU A 196 -6.55 -13.38 -10.37
C GLU A 196 -7.80 -14.28 -10.21
N ILE A 197 -7.70 -15.38 -9.47
CA ILE A 197 -8.78 -16.36 -9.23
C ILE A 197 -9.74 -15.86 -8.14
#